data_074cad303a4cd303d634d5c7f70950d0
#
_entry.id   074cad303a4cd303d634d5c7f70950d0
#
_cell.length_a   1.000
_cell.length_b   1.000
_cell.length_c   1.000
_cell.angle_alpha   90.00
_cell.angle_beta   90.00
_cell.angle_gamma   90.00
#
_symmetry.space_group_name_H-M   'P 1'
#
loop_
_entity.id
_entity.type
_entity.pdbx_description
1 polymer ?
#
loop_
_entity_poly.entity_id
_entity_poly.type
_entity_poly.pdbx_seq_one_letter_code
_entity_poly.pdbx_strand_id
1 'polypeptide(L)'
;APRAHSQSRSIVPQVSALSAPSSEGLFPTEKDCYPMPHMDAKRIRSFLKKTTLVRKPRKLLSTFGATRIEYHVVSPIDAMTDKTRLREGVVVSEKPQILTPDSLRERFEGFGDDSDAFSEWIQNQYRDLLRALEYTFKNQTPNARVLTENAHETALKIRDDVDRREIHQAAVIECPDAGWSLALMQFTLEEAARAFPTNVRDLEQHDLFAPGSNEDRRRRGEVDRMFDKAKTDRDARQRLGMKLRDYGLFETYEDRFLALFR
;
A
#
# COMPACT_ATOMS: atom_id res chain seq x y z
N ALA A 1 39.23 34.03 -59.00
CA ALA A 1 39.58 33.34 -57.81
C ALA A 1 40.64 34.05 -57.02
N PRO A 2 40.60 34.38 -55.77
CA PRO A 2 40.90 33.39 -54.72
C PRO A 2 39.90 33.41 -53.53
N ARG A 3 39.96 32.31 -52.76
CA ARG A 3 39.15 32.03 -51.60
C ARG A 3 39.60 32.88 -50.39
N ALA A 4 38.65 33.51 -49.70
CA ALA A 4 38.84 34.09 -48.34
C ALA A 4 38.48 33.10 -47.25
N HIS A 5 39.45 32.75 -46.40
CA HIS A 5 39.25 32.01 -45.15
C HIS A 5 38.75 33.01 -44.09
N SER A 6 37.54 32.76 -43.58
CA SER A 6 37.00 33.44 -42.41
C SER A 6 37.39 32.63 -41.16
N GLN A 7 38.26 33.21 -40.34
CA GLN A 7 38.58 32.71 -38.98
C GLN A 7 37.57 33.30 -37.99
N SER A 8 36.73 32.48 -37.44
CA SER A 8 35.85 32.83 -36.32
C SER A 8 36.68 32.86 -35.03
N ARG A 9 36.90 34.01 -34.46
CA ARG A 9 37.45 34.19 -33.12
C ARG A 9 36.34 33.98 -32.10
N SER A 10 36.50 32.94 -31.27
CA SER A 10 35.69 32.68 -30.10
C SER A 10 36.08 33.69 -29.00
N ILE A 11 35.13 34.54 -28.60
CA ILE A 11 35.28 35.44 -27.46
C ILE A 11 34.68 34.72 -26.25
N VAL A 12 35.57 34.31 -25.33
CA VAL A 12 35.19 33.80 -24.01
C VAL A 12 35.12 35.00 -23.05
N PRO A 13 34.00 35.31 -22.40
CA PRO A 13 34.00 36.33 -21.36
C PRO A 13 34.61 35.76 -20.07
N GLN A 14 35.64 36.41 -19.57
CA GLN A 14 36.16 36.20 -18.21
C GLN A 14 35.09 36.65 -17.20
N VAL A 15 34.56 35.71 -16.42
CA VAL A 15 33.74 35.99 -15.26
C VAL A 15 34.66 36.17 -14.06
N SER A 16 34.71 37.41 -13.58
CA SER A 16 35.42 37.77 -12.34
C SER A 16 34.79 37.07 -11.17
N ALA A 17 35.62 36.39 -10.39
CA ALA A 17 35.24 35.76 -9.15
C ALA A 17 34.71 36.79 -8.13
N LEU A 18 33.41 36.85 -7.96
CA LEU A 18 32.77 37.48 -6.80
C LEU A 18 32.77 36.49 -5.65
N SER A 19 33.44 36.88 -4.56
CA SER A 19 33.49 36.15 -3.30
C SER A 19 32.09 35.79 -2.81
N ALA A 20 31.84 34.49 -2.62
CA ALA A 20 30.62 34.00 -1.97
C ALA A 20 30.60 34.46 -0.52
N PRO A 21 29.46 34.97 0.00
CA PRO A 21 29.30 35.17 1.44
C PRO A 21 29.23 33.82 2.14
N SER A 22 29.96 33.71 3.25
CA SER A 22 29.97 32.56 4.15
C SER A 22 28.56 32.18 4.55
N SER A 23 28.09 31.02 4.12
CA SER A 23 26.81 30.43 4.50
C SER A 23 26.95 29.69 5.85
N GLU A 24 27.23 30.41 6.91
CA GLU A 24 27.00 29.94 8.27
C GLU A 24 25.61 30.43 8.70
N GLY A 25 24.66 29.46 8.87
CA GLY A 25 23.47 29.75 9.65
C GLY A 25 22.10 29.52 9.04
N LEU A 26 21.89 28.58 8.11
CA LEU A 26 20.54 28.33 7.57
C LEU A 26 20.08 26.87 7.51
N PHE A 27 20.77 25.98 8.19
CA PHE A 27 20.24 24.64 8.44
C PHE A 27 19.98 24.52 9.94
N PRO A 28 18.74 24.16 10.37
CA PRO A 28 18.46 23.86 11.77
C PRO A 28 19.38 22.71 12.18
N THR A 29 20.14 22.93 13.25
CA THR A 29 21.00 21.91 13.84
C THR A 29 20.13 20.78 14.40
N GLU A 30 20.65 19.58 14.41
CA GLU A 30 20.05 18.32 14.89
C GLU A 30 19.45 18.40 16.33
N LYS A 31 19.59 19.54 17.00
CA LYS A 31 19.06 19.82 18.34
C LYS A 31 17.66 20.46 18.38
N ASP A 32 17.13 20.89 17.23
CA ASP A 32 15.78 21.48 17.13
C ASP A 32 14.70 20.46 16.73
N CYS A 33 15.01 19.17 16.79
CA CYS A 33 14.01 18.12 16.69
C CYS A 33 13.17 18.15 17.99
N TYR A 34 12.11 18.97 18.02
CA TYR A 34 11.05 18.83 19.00
C TYR A 34 10.55 17.40 18.92
N PRO A 35 10.60 16.60 20.02
CA PRO A 35 10.01 15.28 19.98
C PRO A 35 8.53 15.46 19.65
N MET A 36 8.11 14.95 18.49
CA MET A 36 6.69 14.92 18.13
C MET A 36 5.95 14.27 19.31
N PRO A 37 4.92 14.92 19.87
CA PRO A 37 4.22 14.37 21.01
C PRO A 37 3.69 12.98 20.65
N HIS A 38 4.10 11.97 21.41
CA HIS A 38 3.67 10.59 21.24
C HIS A 38 2.16 10.55 21.03
N MET A 39 1.73 9.95 19.92
CA MET A 39 0.33 9.79 19.58
C MET A 39 -0.27 8.75 20.54
N ASP A 40 -0.97 9.21 21.56
CA ASP A 40 -1.64 8.32 22.52
C ASP A 40 -3.02 7.85 22.02
N ALA A 41 -3.54 6.78 22.58
CA ALA A 41 -4.84 6.21 22.21
C ALA A 41 -6.01 7.21 22.36
N LYS A 42 -5.91 8.16 23.29
CA LYS A 42 -6.93 9.20 23.51
C LYS A 42 -6.95 10.19 22.35
N ARG A 43 -5.79 10.58 21.88
CA ARG A 43 -5.63 11.49 20.74
C ARG A 43 -6.07 10.83 19.43
N ILE A 44 -5.69 9.56 19.20
CA ILE A 44 -6.19 8.76 18.07
C ILE A 44 -7.73 8.75 18.05
N ARG A 45 -8.37 8.37 19.15
CA ARG A 45 -9.84 8.36 19.26
C ARG A 45 -10.47 9.73 18.99
N SER A 46 -9.82 10.83 19.43
CA SER A 46 -10.30 12.18 19.19
C SER A 46 -10.31 12.55 17.70
N PHE A 47 -9.26 12.19 16.97
CA PHE A 47 -9.21 12.42 15.52
C PHE A 47 -10.22 11.56 14.77
N LEU A 48 -10.30 10.28 15.09
CA LEU A 48 -11.21 9.35 14.42
C LEU A 48 -12.69 9.71 14.66
N LYS A 49 -13.05 10.22 15.84
CA LYS A 49 -14.41 10.74 16.11
C LYS A 49 -14.81 11.94 15.25
N LYS A 50 -13.83 12.70 14.76
CA LYS A 50 -14.05 13.87 13.90
C LYS A 50 -13.89 13.54 12.43
N THR A 51 -13.66 12.28 12.11
CA THR A 51 -13.54 11.78 10.73
C THR A 51 -14.90 11.36 10.22
N THR A 52 -15.26 11.82 9.03
CA THR A 52 -16.49 11.46 8.35
C THR A 52 -16.19 10.85 6.99
N LEU A 53 -16.69 9.66 6.74
CA LEU A 53 -16.61 9.03 5.43
C LEU A 53 -17.79 9.49 4.57
N VAL A 54 -17.55 10.50 3.72
CA VAL A 54 -18.55 11.15 2.88
C VAL A 54 -18.97 10.25 1.72
N ARG A 55 -18.05 9.41 1.21
CA ARG A 55 -18.33 8.42 0.17
C ARG A 55 -17.51 7.16 0.39
N LYS A 56 -18.20 6.01 0.29
CA LYS A 56 -17.58 4.66 0.33
C LYS A 56 -17.37 4.11 -1.07
N PRO A 57 -16.35 3.26 -1.29
CA PRO A 57 -16.25 2.45 -2.49
C PRO A 57 -17.48 1.55 -2.66
N ARG A 58 -17.95 1.40 -3.90
CA ARG A 58 -19.14 0.57 -4.19
C ARG A 58 -18.85 -0.92 -4.18
N LYS A 59 -17.62 -1.32 -4.55
CA LYS A 59 -17.20 -2.72 -4.57
C LYS A 59 -16.38 -3.06 -3.31
N LEU A 60 -16.43 -4.32 -2.89
CA LEU A 60 -15.61 -4.86 -1.82
C LEU A 60 -14.16 -5.07 -2.27
N LEU A 61 -13.25 -5.28 -1.32
CA LEU A 61 -11.91 -5.75 -1.61
C LEU A 61 -11.97 -7.15 -2.23
N SER A 62 -11.19 -7.37 -3.27
CA SER A 62 -11.17 -8.64 -4.00
C SER A 62 -10.50 -9.75 -3.18
N THR A 63 -11.07 -10.93 -3.19
CA THR A 63 -10.51 -12.13 -2.56
C THR A 63 -9.28 -12.68 -3.30
N PHE A 64 -9.30 -12.61 -4.62
CA PHE A 64 -8.28 -13.29 -5.46
C PHE A 64 -7.37 -12.34 -6.25
N GLY A 65 -7.46 -11.04 -6.00
CA GLY A 65 -6.66 -10.04 -6.70
C GLY A 65 -6.43 -8.77 -5.88
N ALA A 66 -5.57 -7.90 -6.38
CA ALA A 66 -5.40 -6.58 -5.78
C ALA A 66 -6.60 -5.67 -6.08
N THR A 67 -6.98 -4.85 -5.11
CA THR A 67 -8.00 -3.81 -5.27
C THR A 67 -7.34 -2.45 -5.15
N ARG A 68 -7.61 -1.56 -6.12
CA ARG A 68 -7.14 -0.18 -6.11
C ARG A 68 -8.32 0.73 -5.74
N ILE A 69 -8.12 1.57 -4.73
CA ILE A 69 -9.13 2.53 -4.27
C ILE A 69 -8.54 3.93 -4.39
N GLU A 70 -9.13 4.77 -5.22
CA GLU A 70 -8.80 6.21 -5.23
C GLU A 70 -9.32 6.84 -3.95
N TYR A 71 -8.52 7.69 -3.30
CA TYR A 71 -8.96 8.41 -2.13
C TYR A 71 -8.83 9.92 -2.30
N HIS A 72 -9.76 10.63 -1.68
CA HIS A 72 -9.77 12.07 -1.55
C HIS A 72 -9.97 12.39 -0.06
N VAL A 73 -8.89 12.81 0.61
CA VAL A 73 -8.94 13.23 2.01
C VAL A 73 -9.00 14.75 2.04
N VAL A 74 -10.09 15.26 2.57
CA VAL A 74 -10.41 16.68 2.63
C VAL A 74 -10.30 17.15 4.07
N SER A 75 -9.46 18.13 4.32
CA SER A 75 -9.16 18.60 5.69
C SER A 75 -9.20 20.13 5.77
N PRO A 76 -9.94 20.71 6.72
CA PRO A 76 -9.84 22.15 6.99
C PRO A 76 -8.45 22.46 7.54
N ILE A 77 -7.89 23.60 7.18
CA ILE A 77 -6.61 24.08 7.72
C ILE A 77 -6.92 24.97 8.92
N ASP A 78 -6.61 24.46 10.12
CA ASP A 78 -7.02 25.06 11.42
C ASP A 78 -6.65 26.56 11.59
N ALA A 79 -5.58 27.02 10.94
CA ALA A 79 -5.12 28.41 11.04
C ALA A 79 -5.69 29.34 9.95
N MET A 80 -6.51 28.83 9.02
CA MET A 80 -6.94 29.60 7.85
C MET A 80 -8.42 29.35 7.54
N THR A 81 -9.25 30.35 7.83
CA THR A 81 -10.66 30.35 7.43
C THR A 81 -10.76 30.14 5.90
N ASP A 82 -11.65 29.27 5.48
CA ASP A 82 -11.94 28.96 4.06
C ASP A 82 -10.76 28.37 3.25
N LYS A 83 -9.77 27.75 3.92
CA LYS A 83 -8.74 26.98 3.23
C LYS A 83 -8.83 25.50 3.61
N THR A 84 -8.77 24.68 2.58
CA THR A 84 -8.88 23.23 2.67
C THR A 84 -7.65 22.59 2.06
N ARG A 85 -7.10 21.61 2.75
CA ARG A 85 -6.09 20.73 2.18
C ARG A 85 -6.76 19.50 1.62
N LEU A 86 -6.62 19.30 0.33
CA LEU A 86 -7.05 18.11 -0.37
C LEU A 86 -5.83 17.22 -0.60
N ARG A 87 -5.91 15.98 -0.10
CA ARG A 87 -4.93 14.92 -0.38
C ARG A 87 -5.59 13.85 -1.23
N GLU A 88 -4.92 13.46 -2.30
CA GLU A 88 -5.42 12.50 -3.26
C GLU A 88 -4.34 11.43 -3.51
N GLY A 89 -4.76 10.23 -3.81
CA GLY A 89 -3.87 9.13 -4.12
C GLY A 89 -4.64 7.83 -4.31
N VAL A 90 -3.90 6.72 -4.30
CA VAL A 90 -4.47 5.39 -4.46
C VAL A 90 -4.00 4.50 -3.34
N VAL A 91 -4.93 3.93 -2.60
CA VAL A 91 -4.65 2.79 -1.72
C VAL A 91 -4.79 1.51 -2.53
N VAL A 92 -3.75 0.70 -2.52
CA VAL A 92 -3.77 -0.65 -3.09
C VAL A 92 -3.90 -1.65 -1.95
N SER A 93 -5.01 -2.38 -1.90
CA SER A 93 -5.14 -3.58 -1.10
C SER A 93 -4.61 -4.76 -1.90
N GLU A 94 -3.62 -5.44 -1.40
CA GLU A 94 -3.18 -6.70 -1.98
C GLU A 94 -4.22 -7.80 -1.73
N LYS A 95 -4.09 -8.92 -2.44
CA LYS A 95 -4.89 -10.12 -2.19
C LYS A 95 -4.76 -10.52 -0.72
N PRO A 96 -5.88 -10.72 0.02
CA PRO A 96 -5.80 -11.18 1.40
C PRO A 96 -5.10 -12.53 1.51
N GLN A 97 -4.28 -12.69 2.55
CA GLN A 97 -3.57 -13.93 2.83
C GLN A 97 -4.14 -14.57 4.09
N ILE A 98 -4.16 -15.92 4.13
CA ILE A 98 -4.50 -16.67 5.34
C ILE A 98 -3.28 -16.63 6.24
N LEU A 99 -3.47 -16.30 7.48
CA LEU A 99 -2.47 -15.77 8.40
C LEU A 99 -1.44 -16.68 9.04
N THR A 100 -0.33 -16.01 9.42
CA THR A 100 0.47 -16.19 10.66
C THR A 100 0.80 -14.83 11.29
N PRO A 101 1.08 -14.74 12.60
CA PRO A 101 0.88 -13.55 13.46
C PRO A 101 1.86 -12.36 13.35
N ASP A 102 2.81 -12.30 12.43
CA ASP A 102 3.96 -11.40 12.58
C ASP A 102 4.03 -10.25 11.62
N SER A 103 3.36 -9.25 11.54
CA SER A 103 3.73 -7.95 10.97
C SER A 103 2.59 -7.00 10.63
N LEU A 104 2.14 -6.25 11.63
CA LEU A 104 1.24 -5.12 11.38
C LEU A 104 1.97 -3.92 10.72
N ARG A 105 3.26 -3.77 10.96
CA ARG A 105 4.04 -2.66 10.45
C ARG A 105 4.16 -2.61 8.93
N GLU A 106 4.44 -3.74 8.30
CA GLU A 106 4.58 -3.83 6.85
C GLU A 106 3.27 -3.59 6.08
N ARG A 107 2.14 -3.59 6.79
CA ARG A 107 0.80 -3.45 6.18
C ARG A 107 0.45 -2.03 5.80
N PHE A 108 1.10 -1.05 6.40
CA PHE A 108 0.80 0.37 6.23
C PHE A 108 1.93 1.14 5.55
N GLU A 109 2.56 0.54 4.54
CA GLU A 109 3.59 1.19 3.73
C GLU A 109 3.06 2.47 3.08
N GLY A 110 3.73 3.60 3.30
CA GLY A 110 3.39 4.90 2.73
C GLY A 110 2.27 5.67 3.46
N PHE A 111 1.82 5.22 4.64
CA PHE A 111 0.79 5.91 5.42
C PHE A 111 1.31 7.02 6.35
N GLY A 112 2.63 7.18 6.49
CA GLY A 112 3.26 8.21 7.32
C GLY A 112 3.72 7.70 8.68
N ASP A 113 4.21 8.63 9.53
CA ASP A 113 4.92 8.32 10.77
C ASP A 113 4.02 7.81 11.92
N ASP A 114 2.71 7.98 11.80
CA ASP A 114 1.73 7.56 12.82
C ASP A 114 1.39 6.06 12.78
N SER A 115 1.95 5.31 11.82
CA SER A 115 1.62 3.89 11.58
C SER A 115 1.92 2.99 12.77
N ASP A 116 2.99 3.26 13.55
CA ASP A 116 3.37 2.48 14.71
C ASP A 116 2.36 2.63 15.86
N ALA A 117 2.01 3.86 16.21
CA ALA A 117 1.03 4.15 17.26
C ALA A 117 -0.38 3.64 16.90
N PHE A 118 -0.73 3.73 15.62
CA PHE A 118 -1.99 3.20 15.12
C PHE A 118 -2.03 1.68 15.14
N SER A 119 -0.93 1.02 14.80
CA SER A 119 -0.81 -0.44 14.84
C SER A 119 -1.01 -1.01 16.23
N GLU A 120 -0.45 -0.37 17.26
CA GLU A 120 -0.63 -0.76 18.66
C GLU A 120 -2.09 -0.58 19.13
N TRP A 121 -2.73 0.53 18.76
CA TRP A 121 -4.13 0.78 19.08
C TRP A 121 -5.05 -0.24 18.43
N ILE A 122 -4.77 -0.63 17.19
CA ILE A 122 -5.62 -1.51 16.40
C ILE A 122 -5.56 -2.97 16.86
N GLN A 123 -4.40 -3.44 17.34
CA GLN A 123 -4.27 -4.80 17.90
C GLN A 123 -5.30 -5.08 18.98
N ASN A 124 -5.69 -4.07 19.74
CA ASN A 124 -6.69 -4.19 20.78
C ASN A 124 -8.13 -4.12 20.26
N GLN A 125 -8.37 -3.40 19.15
CA GLN A 125 -9.73 -3.12 18.67
C GLN A 125 -10.22 -4.12 17.60
N TYR A 126 -9.29 -4.66 16.79
CA TYR A 126 -9.62 -5.51 15.64
C TYR A 126 -8.95 -6.89 15.69
N ARG A 127 -8.67 -7.37 16.90
CA ARG A 127 -7.92 -8.60 17.17
C ARG A 127 -8.45 -9.83 16.43
N ASP A 128 -9.75 -9.98 16.37
CA ASP A 128 -10.39 -11.16 15.76
C ASP A 128 -10.39 -11.10 14.23
N LEU A 129 -10.52 -9.90 13.67
CA LEU A 129 -10.43 -9.67 12.22
C LEU A 129 -9.02 -10.00 11.69
N LEU A 130 -7.99 -9.64 12.45
CA LEU A 130 -6.60 -9.82 12.05
C LEU A 130 -6.11 -11.28 12.20
N ARG A 131 -6.87 -12.16 12.84
CA ARG A 131 -6.48 -13.56 13.08
C ARG A 131 -6.72 -14.51 11.92
N ALA A 132 -7.71 -14.22 11.08
CA ALA A 132 -8.11 -15.13 10.01
C ALA A 132 -7.53 -14.74 8.64
N LEU A 133 -7.56 -13.45 8.30
CA LEU A 133 -7.06 -12.95 7.03
C LEU A 133 -6.11 -11.77 7.26
N GLU A 134 -5.00 -11.81 6.57
CA GLU A 134 -4.05 -10.72 6.49
C GLU A 134 -4.34 -9.83 5.29
N TYR A 135 -4.54 -8.52 5.55
CA TYR A 135 -4.69 -7.49 4.53
C TYR A 135 -3.46 -6.60 4.53
N THR A 136 -2.83 -6.46 3.37
CA THR A 136 -1.71 -5.54 3.15
C THR A 136 -2.21 -4.36 2.33
N PHE A 137 -1.95 -3.15 2.83
CA PHE A 137 -2.32 -1.91 2.16
C PHE A 137 -1.07 -1.08 1.84
N LYS A 138 -1.04 -0.51 0.63
CA LYS A 138 0.03 0.37 0.17
C LYS A 138 -0.55 1.68 -0.32
N ASN A 139 -0.07 2.80 0.22
CA ASN A 139 -0.43 4.12 -0.25
C ASN A 139 0.49 4.51 -1.41
N GLN A 140 -0.08 4.69 -2.59
CA GLN A 140 0.64 5.01 -3.83
C GLN A 140 0.24 6.39 -4.37
N THR A 141 1.18 7.05 -5.02
CA THR A 141 0.96 8.34 -5.70
C THR A 141 0.29 9.41 -4.82
N PRO A 142 0.69 9.59 -3.54
CA PRO A 142 0.09 10.62 -2.72
C PRO A 142 0.42 12.01 -3.28
N ASN A 143 -0.61 12.85 -3.35
CA ASN A 143 -0.49 14.25 -3.75
C ASN A 143 -1.29 15.12 -2.78
N ALA A 144 -0.84 16.36 -2.54
CA ALA A 144 -1.53 17.30 -1.67
C ALA A 144 -1.55 18.69 -2.29
N ARG A 145 -2.72 19.34 -2.23
CA ARG A 145 -2.91 20.73 -2.68
C ARG A 145 -3.80 21.49 -1.72
N VAL A 146 -3.69 22.81 -1.72
CA VAL A 146 -4.54 23.71 -0.91
C VAL A 146 -5.55 24.38 -1.83
N LEU A 147 -6.80 24.35 -1.40
CA LEU A 147 -7.93 24.98 -2.08
C LEU A 147 -8.44 26.15 -1.22
N THR A 148 -8.99 27.17 -1.86
CA THR A 148 -9.64 28.30 -1.19
C THR A 148 -11.15 28.09 -1.19
N GLU A 149 -11.57 27.04 -0.49
CA GLU A 149 -12.96 26.60 -0.38
C GLU A 149 -13.18 25.95 0.98
N ASN A 150 -14.44 25.89 1.42
CA ASN A 150 -14.83 25.17 2.63
C ASN A 150 -14.62 23.66 2.48
N ALA A 151 -14.13 22.99 3.52
CA ALA A 151 -13.81 21.57 3.47
C ALA A 151 -15.01 20.70 3.21
N HIS A 152 -16.13 20.95 3.88
CA HIS A 152 -17.36 20.17 3.72
C HIS A 152 -17.95 20.32 2.31
N GLU A 153 -18.02 21.54 1.80
CA GLU A 153 -18.49 21.79 0.42
C GLU A 153 -17.58 21.13 -0.61
N THR A 154 -16.27 21.21 -0.41
CA THR A 154 -15.28 20.53 -1.26
C THR A 154 -15.48 19.02 -1.27
N ALA A 155 -15.70 18.41 -0.10
CA ALA A 155 -15.94 16.98 0.01
C ALA A 155 -17.21 16.55 -0.74
N LEU A 156 -18.29 17.33 -0.64
CA LEU A 156 -19.53 17.07 -1.38
C LEU A 156 -19.36 17.24 -2.90
N LYS A 157 -18.68 18.28 -3.35
CA LYS A 157 -18.36 18.48 -4.77
C LYS A 157 -17.56 17.31 -5.35
N ILE A 158 -16.52 16.84 -4.63
CA ILE A 158 -15.71 15.70 -5.05
C ILE A 158 -16.56 14.42 -5.10
N ARG A 159 -17.39 14.16 -4.09
CA ARG A 159 -18.32 13.02 -4.09
C ARG A 159 -19.19 13.04 -5.35
N ASP A 160 -19.82 14.16 -5.65
CA ASP A 160 -20.73 14.30 -6.78
C ASP A 160 -20.01 14.17 -8.14
N ASP A 161 -18.75 14.64 -8.23
CA ASP A 161 -17.92 14.45 -9.41
C ASP A 161 -17.52 12.99 -9.61
N VAL A 162 -17.07 12.31 -8.54
CA VAL A 162 -16.73 10.89 -8.55
C VAL A 162 -17.93 10.03 -8.94
N ASP A 163 -19.14 10.38 -8.43
CA ASP A 163 -20.37 9.66 -8.76
C ASP A 163 -20.81 9.90 -10.20
N ARG A 164 -20.69 11.13 -10.71
CA ARG A 164 -20.97 11.48 -12.11
C ARG A 164 -20.04 10.78 -13.08
N ARG A 165 -18.77 10.61 -12.70
CA ARG A 165 -17.76 9.88 -13.49
C ARG A 165 -17.84 8.37 -13.32
N GLU A 166 -18.80 7.87 -12.52
CA GLU A 166 -18.99 6.44 -12.23
C GLU A 166 -17.73 5.72 -11.69
N ILE A 167 -16.88 6.43 -10.97
CA ILE A 167 -15.69 5.82 -10.35
C ILE A 167 -16.14 4.99 -9.15
N HIS A 168 -16.31 3.69 -9.37
CA HIS A 168 -16.87 2.79 -8.36
C HIS A 168 -15.93 2.57 -7.16
N GLN A 169 -14.62 2.57 -7.40
CA GLN A 169 -13.60 2.34 -6.37
C GLN A 169 -12.92 3.65 -5.96
N ALA A 170 -13.71 4.57 -5.39
CA ALA A 170 -13.19 5.79 -4.80
C ALA A 170 -13.85 6.09 -3.45
N ALA A 171 -13.09 6.69 -2.55
CA ALA A 171 -13.49 7.14 -1.23
C ALA A 171 -13.31 8.65 -1.09
N VAL A 172 -14.22 9.32 -0.37
CA VAL A 172 -14.08 10.71 0.04
C VAL A 172 -14.18 10.77 1.56
N ILE A 173 -13.15 11.28 2.20
CA ILE A 173 -12.99 11.32 3.66
C ILE A 173 -12.81 12.76 4.09
N GLU A 174 -13.61 13.23 5.03
CA GLU A 174 -13.43 14.51 5.69
C GLU A 174 -12.89 14.28 7.09
N CYS A 175 -11.75 14.92 7.43
CA CYS A 175 -11.10 14.73 8.73
C CYS A 175 -10.23 15.95 9.12
N PRO A 176 -9.85 16.12 10.41
CA PRO A 176 -8.88 17.11 10.83
C PRO A 176 -7.53 16.94 10.10
N ASP A 177 -6.88 18.06 9.74
CA ASP A 177 -5.64 18.03 8.94
C ASP A 177 -4.50 17.25 9.61
N ALA A 178 -4.34 17.36 10.93
CA ALA A 178 -3.33 16.64 11.71
C ALA A 178 -3.65 15.13 11.86
N GLY A 179 -4.84 14.66 11.51
CA GLY A 179 -5.28 13.27 11.65
C GLY A 179 -5.52 12.55 10.31
N TRP A 180 -5.08 13.11 9.20
CA TRP A 180 -5.41 12.59 7.86
C TRP A 180 -4.90 11.16 7.63
N SER A 181 -3.69 10.84 8.09
CA SER A 181 -3.11 9.50 7.96
C SER A 181 -3.88 8.48 8.78
N LEU A 182 -4.26 8.84 10.02
CA LEU A 182 -5.10 7.99 10.87
C LEU A 182 -6.47 7.73 10.23
N ALA A 183 -7.09 8.77 9.66
CA ALA A 183 -8.36 8.65 8.97
C ALA A 183 -8.27 7.71 7.76
N LEU A 184 -7.18 7.80 6.98
CA LEU A 184 -6.94 6.93 5.84
C LEU A 184 -6.67 5.48 6.27
N MET A 185 -5.87 5.27 7.33
CA MET A 185 -5.63 3.94 7.90
C MET A 185 -6.92 3.32 8.46
N GLN A 186 -7.71 4.08 9.22
CA GLN A 186 -9.02 3.64 9.71
C GLN A 186 -9.92 3.19 8.56
N PHE A 187 -10.00 4.00 7.51
CA PHE A 187 -10.78 3.68 6.32
C PHE A 187 -10.38 2.34 5.70
N THR A 188 -9.06 2.07 5.57
CA THR A 188 -8.60 0.79 4.99
C THR A 188 -9.03 -0.42 5.82
N LEU A 189 -9.04 -0.26 7.14
CA LEU A 189 -9.48 -1.33 8.04
C LEU A 189 -10.99 -1.54 8.00
N GLU A 190 -11.78 -0.47 7.89
CA GLU A 190 -13.21 -0.58 7.71
C GLU A 190 -13.56 -1.28 6.39
N GLU A 191 -12.80 -1.03 5.32
CA GLU A 191 -12.95 -1.74 4.05
C GLU A 191 -12.54 -3.22 4.16
N ALA A 192 -11.46 -3.54 4.90
CA ALA A 192 -11.09 -4.92 5.20
C ALA A 192 -12.19 -5.62 6.00
N ALA A 193 -12.71 -4.98 7.05
CA ALA A 193 -13.80 -5.50 7.87
C ALA A 193 -15.07 -5.75 7.04
N ARG A 194 -15.39 -4.83 6.12
CA ARG A 194 -16.54 -4.95 5.22
C ARG A 194 -16.40 -6.12 4.24
N ALA A 195 -15.18 -6.35 3.72
CA ALA A 195 -14.89 -7.40 2.76
C ALA A 195 -14.70 -8.78 3.41
N PHE A 196 -14.29 -8.81 4.67
CA PHE A 196 -13.91 -10.03 5.40
C PHE A 196 -14.90 -11.19 5.29
N PRO A 197 -16.23 -11.01 5.54
CA PRO A 197 -17.18 -12.12 5.46
C PRO A 197 -17.28 -12.72 4.07
N THR A 198 -17.16 -11.90 3.03
CA THR A 198 -17.18 -12.36 1.64
C THR A 198 -15.88 -13.08 1.29
N ASN A 199 -14.74 -12.48 1.67
CA ASN A 199 -13.43 -13.07 1.38
C ASN A 199 -13.24 -14.41 2.09
N VAL A 200 -13.71 -14.55 3.35
CA VAL A 200 -13.69 -15.83 4.07
C VAL A 200 -14.53 -16.87 3.32
N ARG A 201 -15.78 -16.53 2.95
CA ARG A 201 -16.65 -17.43 2.21
C ARG A 201 -16.05 -17.89 0.89
N ASP A 202 -15.48 -16.95 0.13
CA ASP A 202 -14.84 -17.26 -1.16
C ASP A 202 -13.65 -18.21 -0.97
N LEU A 203 -12.83 -17.99 0.09
CA LEU A 203 -11.70 -18.86 0.42
C LEU A 203 -12.13 -20.24 0.90
N GLU A 204 -13.23 -20.33 1.68
CA GLU A 204 -13.84 -21.60 2.10
C GLU A 204 -14.38 -22.40 0.90
N GLN A 205 -15.09 -21.73 -0.01
CA GLN A 205 -15.61 -22.36 -1.23
C GLN A 205 -14.52 -22.95 -2.12
N HIS A 206 -13.28 -22.45 -1.99
CA HIS A 206 -12.12 -22.94 -2.72
C HIS A 206 -11.21 -23.84 -1.86
N ASP A 207 -11.68 -24.32 -0.70
CA ASP A 207 -10.95 -25.19 0.24
C ASP A 207 -9.59 -24.61 0.69
N LEU A 208 -9.46 -23.28 0.77
CA LEU A 208 -8.19 -22.61 1.05
C LEU A 208 -7.85 -22.54 2.54
N PHE A 209 -8.81 -22.81 3.43
CA PHE A 209 -8.61 -22.88 4.87
C PHE A 209 -8.32 -24.29 5.40
N ALA A 210 -8.35 -25.32 4.56
CA ALA A 210 -8.08 -26.68 5.00
C ALA A 210 -6.69 -26.78 5.66
N PRO A 211 -6.54 -27.45 6.81
CA PRO A 211 -5.26 -27.63 7.48
C PRO A 211 -4.22 -28.23 6.51
N GLY A 212 -3.05 -27.61 6.39
CA GLY A 212 -2.01 -28.04 5.45
C GLY A 212 -2.11 -27.45 4.04
N SER A 213 -3.19 -26.74 3.70
CA SER A 213 -3.50 -26.39 2.30
C SER A 213 -2.55 -25.36 1.67
N ASN A 214 -2.04 -24.37 2.40
CA ASN A 214 -1.19 -23.31 1.79
C ASN A 214 0.24 -23.78 1.55
N GLU A 215 0.85 -24.45 2.50
CA GLU A 215 2.21 -24.96 2.34
C GLU A 215 2.20 -26.17 1.43
N ASP A 216 1.26 -27.10 1.59
CA ASP A 216 1.11 -28.27 0.73
C ASP A 216 0.71 -27.88 -0.70
N ARG A 217 -0.16 -26.88 -0.87
CA ARG A 217 -0.51 -26.36 -2.21
C ARG A 217 0.67 -25.65 -2.85
N ARG A 218 1.43 -24.85 -2.09
CA ARG A 218 2.66 -24.21 -2.58
C ARG A 218 3.70 -25.27 -2.97
N ARG A 219 3.89 -26.31 -2.14
CA ARG A 219 4.76 -27.46 -2.42
C ARG A 219 4.30 -28.22 -3.65
N ARG A 220 2.99 -28.51 -3.78
CA ARG A 220 2.43 -29.17 -4.97
C ARG A 220 2.58 -28.30 -6.22
N GLY A 221 2.29 -27.01 -6.15
CA GLY A 221 2.47 -26.07 -7.27
C GLY A 221 3.94 -25.88 -7.68
N GLU A 222 4.90 -25.99 -6.74
CA GLU A 222 6.33 -26.02 -7.04
C GLU A 222 6.70 -27.35 -7.74
N VAL A 223 6.22 -28.46 -7.22
CA VAL A 223 6.40 -29.81 -7.81
C VAL A 223 5.85 -29.85 -9.22
N ASP A 224 4.66 -29.33 -9.49
CA ASP A 224 4.07 -29.32 -10.83
C ASP A 224 4.93 -28.54 -11.84
N ARG A 225 5.43 -27.36 -11.44
CA ARG A 225 6.37 -26.57 -12.27
C ARG A 225 7.70 -27.30 -12.52
N MET A 226 8.16 -28.08 -11.52
CA MET A 226 9.37 -28.90 -11.68
C MET A 226 9.11 -30.09 -12.62
N PHE A 227 7.91 -30.69 -12.62
CA PHE A 227 7.53 -31.73 -13.58
C PHE A 227 7.60 -31.21 -15.01
N ASP A 228 7.11 -30.01 -15.28
CA ASP A 228 7.16 -29.43 -16.63
C ASP A 228 8.60 -29.24 -17.13
N LYS A 229 9.51 -28.81 -16.26
CA LYS A 229 10.93 -28.71 -16.58
C LYS A 229 11.61 -30.08 -16.75
N ALA A 230 11.23 -31.06 -15.94
CA ALA A 230 11.80 -32.40 -15.95
C ALA A 230 11.43 -33.23 -17.21
N LYS A 231 10.40 -32.81 -17.98
CA LYS A 231 10.09 -33.43 -19.27
C LYS A 231 11.23 -33.35 -20.27
N THR A 232 11.98 -32.27 -20.26
CA THR A 232 13.03 -31.95 -21.25
C THR A 232 14.45 -31.94 -20.66
N ASP A 233 14.62 -31.84 -19.35
CA ASP A 233 15.90 -31.69 -18.68
C ASP A 233 16.17 -32.87 -17.70
N ARG A 234 17.28 -33.60 -17.95
CA ARG A 234 17.68 -34.74 -17.13
C ARG A 234 18.09 -34.34 -15.69
N ASP A 235 18.77 -33.18 -15.55
CA ASP A 235 19.19 -32.68 -14.24
C ASP A 235 17.96 -32.17 -13.43
N ALA A 236 16.95 -31.65 -14.11
CA ALA A 236 15.69 -31.29 -13.49
C ALA A 236 14.94 -32.52 -12.95
N ARG A 237 15.04 -33.69 -13.57
CA ARG A 237 14.46 -34.95 -13.04
C ARG A 237 15.10 -35.34 -11.71
N GLN A 238 16.42 -35.24 -11.60
CA GLN A 238 17.13 -35.57 -10.35
C GLN A 238 16.73 -34.59 -9.22
N ARG A 239 16.72 -33.28 -9.51
CA ARG A 239 16.26 -32.26 -8.56
C ARG A 239 14.80 -32.46 -8.12
N LEU A 240 13.92 -32.83 -9.05
CA LEU A 240 12.52 -33.16 -8.75
C LEU A 240 12.42 -34.35 -7.80
N GLY A 241 13.16 -35.43 -8.05
CA GLY A 241 13.17 -36.62 -7.17
C GLY A 241 13.62 -36.31 -5.76
N MET A 242 14.66 -35.50 -5.58
CA MET A 242 15.09 -35.02 -4.25
C MET A 242 13.97 -34.19 -3.60
N LYS A 243 13.40 -33.23 -4.32
CA LYS A 243 12.36 -32.34 -3.80
C LYS A 243 11.09 -33.06 -3.39
N LEU A 244 10.68 -34.09 -4.15
CA LEU A 244 9.54 -34.95 -3.79
C LEU A 244 9.76 -35.69 -2.47
N ARG A 245 11.01 -36.15 -2.21
CA ARG A 245 11.37 -36.78 -0.93
C ARG A 245 11.39 -35.78 0.20
N ASP A 246 12.02 -34.61 0.02
CA ASP A 246 12.08 -33.54 1.01
C ASP A 246 10.68 -33.07 1.45
N TYR A 247 9.72 -33.09 0.55
CA TYR A 247 8.34 -32.71 0.82
C TYR A 247 7.46 -33.85 1.31
N GLY A 248 7.97 -35.09 1.35
CA GLY A 248 7.17 -36.28 1.69
C GLY A 248 6.08 -36.60 0.66
N LEU A 249 6.25 -36.13 -0.58
CA LEU A 249 5.26 -36.28 -1.65
C LEU A 249 5.63 -37.37 -2.65
N PHE A 250 6.72 -38.10 -2.43
CA PHE A 250 7.23 -39.05 -3.40
C PHE A 250 6.21 -40.15 -3.75
N GLU A 251 5.57 -40.75 -2.75
CA GLU A 251 4.56 -41.79 -2.94
C GLU A 251 3.33 -41.29 -3.74
N THR A 252 2.93 -40.01 -3.48
CA THR A 252 1.78 -39.41 -4.18
C THR A 252 2.06 -39.17 -5.67
N TYR A 253 3.31 -38.92 -6.04
CA TYR A 253 3.72 -38.57 -7.40
C TYR A 253 4.59 -39.65 -8.08
N GLU A 254 4.73 -40.85 -7.49
CA GLU A 254 5.62 -41.91 -7.94
C GLU A 254 5.36 -42.31 -9.39
N ASP A 255 4.13 -42.62 -9.74
CA ASP A 255 3.75 -43.02 -11.09
C ASP A 255 4.08 -41.94 -12.14
N ARG A 256 3.78 -40.69 -11.80
CA ARG A 256 4.07 -39.54 -12.69
C ARG A 256 5.56 -39.30 -12.83
N PHE A 257 6.32 -39.52 -11.74
CA PHE A 257 7.78 -39.38 -11.74
C PHE A 257 8.44 -40.46 -12.58
N LEU A 258 8.04 -41.71 -12.40
CA LEU A 258 8.56 -42.85 -13.19
C LEU A 258 8.24 -42.74 -14.67
N ALA A 259 7.10 -42.11 -15.02
CA ALA A 259 6.75 -41.87 -16.41
C ALA A 259 7.72 -40.94 -17.17
N LEU A 260 8.53 -40.13 -16.46
CA LEU A 260 9.57 -39.25 -17.06
C LEU A 260 10.79 -40.06 -17.59
N PHE A 261 10.91 -41.32 -17.24
CA PHE A 261 12.05 -42.16 -17.61
C PHE A 261 11.67 -43.21 -18.68
N ARG A 262 10.42 -43.23 -19.10
CA ARG A 262 9.91 -44.02 -20.24
C ARG A 262 10.01 -43.20 -21.53
#